data_41d1b8b4725d9ee54d710663e8d8017b
#
_entry.id   41d1b8b4725d9ee54d710663e8d8017b
#
_cell.length_a   1.000
_cell.length_b   1.000
_cell.length_c   1.000
_cell.angle_alpha   90.00
_cell.angle_beta   90.00
_cell.angle_gamma   90.00
#
_symmetry.space_group_name_H-M   'P 1'
#
loop_
_entity.id
_entity.type
_entity.pdbx_description
1 polymer ?
#
loop_
_entity_poly.entity_id
_entity_poly.type
_entity_poly.pdbx_seq_one_letter_code
_entity_poly.pdbx_strand_id
1 'polypeptide(L)'
;MMQEAKSSCAGQWYLPAGRMEAGEDISEAARREVLEETGLEIDLSTLLMVESAAGSWYRFVVTGNVTGGKLKTPSDADSESLQAKWIGDLTDFPLRAPDVIPLIERGRLHNTAHCGARPEPWHHPIVPALRPHRKLLLRTVIVIRKKSNNRVHVLCSEKTAAHLPICEVNPLRSVHSTLKKFMTEIFGAEIPQHKVRAWLRLLQHF
;
A
#
# COMPACT_ATOMS: atom_id res chain seq x y z
N MET A 1 0.21 13.16 -11.85
CA MET A 1 -0.82 12.25 -12.41
C MET A 1 -0.53 12.02 -13.89
N MET A 2 -0.98 10.92 -14.43
CA MET A 2 -0.89 10.56 -15.84
C MET A 2 -2.27 10.65 -16.50
N GLN A 3 -2.30 10.85 -17.81
CA GLN A 3 -3.52 10.87 -18.61
C GLN A 3 -3.64 9.57 -19.40
N GLU A 4 -4.74 8.88 -19.23
CA GLU A 4 -5.00 7.55 -19.80
C GLU A 4 -4.99 7.56 -21.32
N ALA A 5 -4.32 6.55 -21.91
CA ALA A 5 -4.34 6.27 -23.34
C ALA A 5 -5.36 5.20 -23.72
N LYS A 6 -5.76 4.34 -22.78
CA LYS A 6 -6.69 3.22 -23.02
C LYS A 6 -8.04 3.71 -23.51
N SER A 7 -8.55 3.17 -24.61
CA SER A 7 -9.76 3.65 -25.29
C SER A 7 -11.00 3.78 -24.39
N SER A 8 -11.13 2.94 -23.37
CA SER A 8 -12.26 2.98 -22.42
C SER A 8 -12.25 4.17 -21.47
N CYS A 9 -11.10 4.83 -21.29
CA CYS A 9 -10.92 5.96 -20.36
C CYS A 9 -9.93 7.02 -20.90
N ALA A 10 -9.72 7.04 -22.22
CA ALA A 10 -8.78 7.96 -22.86
C ALA A 10 -9.04 9.43 -22.49
N GLY A 11 -7.98 10.14 -22.16
CA GLY A 11 -8.05 11.55 -21.76
C GLY A 11 -8.39 11.80 -20.30
N GLN A 12 -8.83 10.79 -19.55
CA GLN A 12 -9.07 10.90 -18.11
C GLN A 12 -7.77 10.80 -17.33
N TRP A 13 -7.74 11.38 -16.12
CA TRP A 13 -6.56 11.44 -15.28
C TRP A 13 -6.61 10.46 -14.14
N TYR A 14 -5.48 9.83 -13.87
CA TYR A 14 -5.30 8.89 -12.77
C TYR A 14 -3.91 8.99 -12.15
N LEU A 15 -3.68 8.33 -11.00
CA LEU A 15 -2.34 8.11 -10.49
C LEU A 15 -1.66 7.01 -11.31
N PRO A 16 -0.33 7.04 -11.47
CA PRO A 16 0.40 5.94 -12.09
C PRO A 16 0.09 4.64 -11.35
N ALA A 17 -0.35 3.63 -12.09
CA ALA A 17 -0.78 2.36 -11.51
C ALA A 17 -0.90 1.24 -12.53
N GLY A 18 -0.37 0.10 -12.23
CA GLY A 18 -0.53 -1.10 -13.05
C GLY A 18 -0.45 -2.40 -12.27
N ARG A 19 -0.30 -3.48 -13.00
CA ARG A 19 -0.21 -4.83 -12.43
C ARG A 19 1.25 -5.21 -12.26
N MET A 20 1.53 -5.90 -11.17
CA MET A 20 2.82 -6.56 -11.00
C MET A 20 2.99 -7.65 -12.06
N GLU A 21 4.16 -7.72 -12.64
CA GLU A 21 4.56 -8.78 -13.56
C GLU A 21 5.18 -9.97 -12.82
N ALA A 22 5.27 -11.10 -13.52
CA ALA A 22 5.86 -12.30 -12.93
C ALA A 22 7.35 -12.06 -12.62
N GLY A 23 7.71 -12.25 -11.37
CA GLY A 23 9.09 -12.04 -10.89
C GLY A 23 9.37 -10.67 -10.30
N GLU A 24 8.48 -9.69 -10.45
CA GLU A 24 8.60 -8.38 -9.81
C GLU A 24 8.21 -8.40 -8.34
N ASP A 25 8.86 -7.56 -7.56
CA ASP A 25 8.34 -7.13 -6.25
C ASP A 25 7.53 -5.82 -6.37
N ILE A 26 6.88 -5.42 -5.26
CA ILE A 26 6.05 -4.21 -5.22
C ILE A 26 6.87 -2.96 -5.59
N SER A 27 8.14 -2.90 -5.19
CA SER A 27 8.99 -1.74 -5.42
C SER A 27 9.42 -1.66 -6.89
N GLU A 28 9.74 -2.79 -7.48
CA GLU A 28 10.10 -2.89 -8.90
C GLU A 28 8.91 -2.52 -9.78
N ALA A 29 7.74 -3.13 -9.52
CA ALA A 29 6.51 -2.81 -10.24
C ALA A 29 6.15 -1.31 -10.14
N ALA A 30 6.24 -0.73 -8.94
CA ALA A 30 5.92 0.69 -8.77
C ALA A 30 6.89 1.62 -9.52
N ARG A 31 8.20 1.29 -9.53
CA ARG A 31 9.19 2.06 -10.32
C ARG A 31 8.93 1.94 -11.81
N ARG A 32 8.69 0.74 -12.31
CA ARG A 32 8.38 0.49 -13.72
C ARG A 32 7.13 1.25 -14.15
N GLU A 33 6.01 1.11 -13.45
CA GLU A 33 4.75 1.78 -13.80
C GLU A 33 4.88 3.31 -13.78
N VAL A 34 5.58 3.88 -12.79
CA VAL A 34 5.80 5.33 -12.74
C VAL A 34 6.66 5.78 -13.93
N LEU A 35 7.72 5.04 -14.26
CA LEU A 35 8.57 5.37 -15.40
C LEU A 35 7.80 5.28 -16.73
N GLU A 36 7.07 4.19 -16.96
CA GLU A 36 6.31 3.95 -18.19
C GLU A 36 5.19 4.96 -18.39
N GLU A 37 4.44 5.30 -17.34
CA GLU A 37 3.28 6.17 -17.44
C GLU A 37 3.59 7.66 -17.26
N THR A 38 4.73 8.01 -16.65
CA THR A 38 5.06 9.44 -16.38
C THR A 38 6.40 9.88 -16.93
N GLY A 39 7.29 8.97 -17.29
CA GLY A 39 8.68 9.26 -17.67
C GLY A 39 9.60 9.61 -16.50
N LEU A 40 9.12 9.51 -15.25
CA LEU A 40 9.90 9.86 -14.06
C LEU A 40 10.48 8.62 -13.38
N GLU A 41 11.69 8.76 -12.91
CA GLU A 41 12.35 7.80 -12.03
C GLU A 41 12.07 8.15 -10.58
N ILE A 42 11.77 7.14 -9.74
CA ILE A 42 11.47 7.34 -8.34
C ILE A 42 12.26 6.41 -7.43
N ASP A 43 12.51 6.89 -6.22
CA ASP A 43 12.93 6.07 -5.10
C ASP A 43 11.82 6.01 -4.05
N LEU A 44 11.40 4.77 -3.72
CA LEU A 44 10.27 4.56 -2.83
C LEU A 44 10.63 4.90 -1.39
N SER A 45 9.79 5.70 -0.74
CA SER A 45 9.97 6.06 0.66
C SER A 45 9.13 5.19 1.59
N THR A 46 7.88 4.92 1.27
CA THR A 46 7.01 4.09 2.12
C THR A 46 5.75 3.59 1.43
N LEU A 47 5.22 2.50 2.00
CA LEU A 47 3.87 2.02 1.76
C LEU A 47 2.87 2.86 2.55
N LEU A 48 1.91 3.47 1.88
CA LEU A 48 0.87 4.30 2.50
C LEU A 48 -0.37 3.50 2.90
N MET A 49 -0.78 2.56 2.05
CA MET A 49 -2.04 1.85 2.19
C MET A 49 -2.02 0.53 1.43
N VAL A 50 -2.78 -0.44 1.94
CA VAL A 50 -3.16 -1.63 1.19
C VAL A 50 -4.67 -1.70 1.13
N GLU A 51 -5.20 -1.85 -0.05
CA GLU A 51 -6.62 -2.08 -0.29
C GLU A 51 -6.86 -3.47 -0.83
N SER A 52 -8.01 -4.03 -0.54
CA SER A 52 -8.42 -5.31 -1.11
C SER A 52 -9.89 -5.30 -1.46
N ALA A 53 -10.23 -5.79 -2.64
CA ALA A 53 -11.59 -6.19 -2.96
C ALA A 53 -11.71 -7.70 -2.73
N ALA A 54 -12.62 -8.10 -1.88
CA ALA A 54 -12.74 -9.47 -1.38
C ALA A 54 -12.63 -10.54 -2.50
N GLY A 55 -11.47 -11.17 -2.59
CA GLY A 55 -11.18 -12.23 -3.54
C GLY A 55 -10.84 -11.81 -4.97
N SER A 56 -10.81 -10.51 -5.28
CA SER A 56 -10.55 -10.02 -6.62
C SER A 56 -9.12 -9.49 -6.81
N TRP A 57 -8.69 -8.56 -5.97
CA TRP A 57 -7.38 -7.94 -6.08
C TRP A 57 -6.89 -7.33 -4.78
N TYR A 58 -5.59 -7.08 -4.74
CA TYR A 58 -4.92 -6.21 -3.76
C TYR A 58 -4.31 -5.01 -4.47
N ARG A 59 -4.40 -3.83 -3.86
CA ARG A 59 -3.73 -2.60 -4.32
C ARG A 59 -2.79 -2.13 -3.23
N PHE A 60 -1.52 -1.94 -3.59
CA PHE A 60 -0.48 -1.40 -2.74
C PHE A 60 -0.23 0.03 -3.15
N VAL A 61 -0.51 0.96 -2.26
CA VAL A 61 -0.32 2.39 -2.49
C VAL A 61 0.97 2.81 -1.83
N VAL A 62 1.91 3.25 -2.63
CA VAL A 62 3.25 3.66 -2.18
C VAL A 62 3.50 5.12 -2.49
N THR A 63 4.45 5.73 -1.80
CA THR A 63 4.99 7.06 -2.11
C THR A 63 6.49 7.03 -2.21
N GLY A 64 7.07 8.00 -2.90
CA GLY A 64 8.50 8.10 -3.11
C GLY A 64 8.93 9.49 -3.54
N ASN A 65 10.22 9.65 -3.72
CA ASN A 65 10.84 10.87 -4.20
C ASN A 65 11.25 10.69 -5.66
N VAL A 66 11.07 11.72 -6.47
CA VAL A 66 11.59 11.74 -7.83
C VAL A 66 13.10 11.86 -7.78
N THR A 67 13.80 10.97 -8.47
CA THR A 67 15.27 10.92 -8.51
C THR A 67 15.83 11.25 -9.88
N GLY A 68 14.98 11.21 -10.92
CA GLY A 68 15.41 11.46 -12.30
C GLY A 68 14.26 11.39 -13.29
N GLY A 69 14.63 11.23 -14.55
CA GLY A 69 13.68 11.11 -15.65
C GLY A 69 13.22 12.46 -16.20
N LYS A 70 12.36 12.40 -17.20
CA LYS A 70 11.73 13.58 -17.83
C LYS A 70 10.23 13.36 -17.90
N LEU A 71 9.47 14.33 -17.36
CA LEU A 71 8.02 14.25 -17.36
C LEU A 71 7.47 14.10 -18.78
N LYS A 72 6.65 13.08 -18.99
CA LYS A 72 6.06 12.71 -20.28
C LYS A 72 5.16 13.79 -20.80
N THR A 73 5.42 14.23 -22.03
CA THR A 73 4.65 15.27 -22.72
C THR A 73 3.71 14.63 -23.76
N PRO A 74 2.76 15.38 -24.36
CA PRO A 74 1.91 14.83 -25.42
C PRO A 74 2.67 14.29 -26.64
N SER A 75 3.90 14.78 -26.88
CA SER A 75 4.76 14.24 -27.95
C SER A 75 5.36 12.87 -27.64
N ASP A 76 5.37 12.49 -26.37
CA ASP A 76 5.89 11.22 -25.87
C ASP A 76 4.75 10.19 -25.63
N ALA A 77 3.52 10.51 -26.09
CA ALA A 77 2.34 9.65 -25.93
C ALA A 77 2.54 8.27 -26.55
N ASP A 78 2.10 7.25 -25.82
CA ASP A 78 2.13 5.84 -26.26
C ASP A 78 0.86 5.09 -25.83
N SER A 79 0.90 3.75 -25.82
CA SER A 79 -0.23 2.91 -25.44
C SER A 79 -0.51 2.95 -23.93
N GLU A 80 0.45 3.34 -23.09
CA GLU A 80 0.31 3.37 -21.63
C GLU A 80 -0.31 4.69 -21.16
N SER A 81 0.20 5.83 -21.65
CA SER A 81 -0.29 7.14 -21.25
C SER A 81 -0.11 8.21 -22.35
N LEU A 82 -0.98 9.21 -22.36
CA LEU A 82 -0.92 10.33 -23.29
C LEU A 82 0.07 11.42 -22.83
N GLN A 83 0.15 11.68 -21.55
CA GLN A 83 1.05 12.63 -20.91
C GLN A 83 1.00 12.50 -19.39
N ALA A 84 1.94 13.14 -18.70
CA ALA A 84 1.91 13.29 -17.25
C ALA A 84 2.03 14.77 -16.84
N LYS A 85 1.46 15.11 -15.68
CA LYS A 85 1.50 16.47 -15.11
C LYS A 85 1.59 16.46 -13.60
N TRP A 86 2.26 17.46 -13.06
CA TRP A 86 2.13 17.83 -11.65
C TRP A 86 0.79 18.55 -11.46
N ILE A 87 -0.05 18.04 -10.57
CA ILE A 87 -1.40 18.54 -10.33
C ILE A 87 -1.52 18.98 -8.88
N GLY A 88 -1.76 20.25 -8.64
CA GLY A 88 -1.98 20.79 -7.31
C GLY A 88 -3.46 20.79 -6.91
N ASP A 89 -4.35 21.04 -7.86
CA ASP A 89 -5.79 21.08 -7.69
C ASP A 89 -6.47 20.11 -8.68
N LEU A 90 -7.47 19.39 -8.21
CA LEU A 90 -8.20 18.36 -8.97
C LEU A 90 -9.52 18.86 -9.56
N THR A 91 -9.91 20.11 -9.27
CA THR A 91 -11.27 20.64 -9.53
C THR A 91 -11.68 20.53 -11.01
N ASP A 92 -10.75 20.78 -11.91
CA ASP A 92 -11.03 20.82 -13.37
C ASP A 92 -10.49 19.60 -14.12
N PHE A 93 -10.05 18.57 -13.41
CA PHE A 93 -9.51 17.38 -14.05
C PHE A 93 -10.55 16.28 -14.18
N PRO A 94 -10.83 15.77 -15.40
CA PRO A 94 -11.69 14.61 -15.59
C PRO A 94 -11.00 13.37 -15.04
N LEU A 95 -11.32 13.00 -13.79
CA LEU A 95 -10.75 11.83 -13.14
C LEU A 95 -11.35 10.56 -13.72
N ARG A 96 -10.50 9.55 -13.96
CA ARG A 96 -10.93 8.22 -14.39
C ARG A 96 -11.88 7.56 -13.39
N ALA A 97 -11.61 7.73 -12.10
CA ALA A 97 -12.45 7.21 -11.04
C ALA A 97 -12.26 8.04 -9.75
N PRO A 98 -13.31 8.22 -8.95
CA PRO A 98 -13.23 9.01 -7.72
C PRO A 98 -12.42 8.32 -6.60
N ASP A 99 -12.11 7.05 -6.73
CA ASP A 99 -11.30 6.27 -5.77
C ASP A 99 -9.86 6.79 -5.62
N VAL A 100 -9.39 7.59 -6.58
CA VAL A 100 -8.07 8.25 -6.51
C VAL A 100 -8.02 9.34 -5.44
N ILE A 101 -9.15 9.97 -5.11
CA ILE A 101 -9.21 11.09 -4.16
C ILE A 101 -8.72 10.69 -2.75
N PRO A 102 -9.24 9.63 -2.11
CA PRO A 102 -8.75 9.19 -0.81
C PRO A 102 -7.27 8.75 -0.83
N LEU A 103 -6.76 8.27 -1.97
CA LEU A 103 -5.34 7.94 -2.12
C LEU A 103 -4.46 9.20 -2.07
N ILE A 104 -4.87 10.24 -2.80
CA ILE A 104 -4.17 11.54 -2.82
C ILE A 104 -4.22 12.19 -1.44
N GLU A 105 -5.37 12.19 -0.78
CA GLU A 105 -5.51 12.71 0.58
C GLU A 105 -4.60 11.98 1.56
N ARG A 106 -4.49 10.67 1.45
CA ARG A 106 -3.58 9.87 2.26
C ARG A 106 -2.12 10.25 2.05
N GLY A 107 -1.71 10.45 0.80
CA GLY A 107 -0.37 10.92 0.46
C GLY A 107 -0.08 12.31 1.00
N ARG A 108 -1.03 13.24 0.87
CA ARG A 108 -0.92 14.60 1.42
C ARG A 108 -0.79 14.61 2.94
N LEU A 109 -1.62 13.85 3.65
CA LEU A 109 -1.55 13.71 5.10
C LEU A 109 -0.20 13.15 5.55
N HIS A 110 0.30 12.12 4.87
CA HIS A 110 1.62 11.55 5.16
C HIS A 110 2.72 12.59 4.99
N ASN A 111 2.70 13.33 3.87
CA ASN A 111 3.71 14.36 3.58
C ASN A 111 3.66 15.51 4.62
N THR A 112 2.47 15.98 4.97
CA THR A 112 2.30 17.02 6.00
C THR A 112 2.82 16.57 7.35
N ALA A 113 2.55 15.33 7.76
CA ALA A 113 3.02 14.78 9.02
C ALA A 113 4.54 14.65 9.08
N HIS A 114 5.20 14.40 7.95
CA HIS A 114 6.66 14.27 7.88
C HIS A 114 7.41 15.59 7.71
N CYS A 115 6.76 16.58 7.08
CA CYS A 115 7.36 17.89 6.81
C CYS A 115 7.00 18.96 7.86
N GLY A 116 6.09 18.66 8.80
CA GLY A 116 5.64 19.61 9.81
C GLY A 116 6.65 19.82 10.94
N ALA A 117 6.56 21.00 11.62
CA ALA A 117 7.40 21.38 12.75
C ALA A 117 7.27 20.43 13.99
N ARG A 118 6.24 19.59 14.02
CA ARG A 118 6.06 18.46 14.93
C ARG A 118 5.59 17.29 14.12
N PRO A 119 6.50 16.45 13.59
CA PRO A 119 6.10 15.24 12.88
C PRO A 119 5.36 14.34 13.85
N GLU A 120 4.05 14.22 13.68
CA GLU A 120 3.32 13.12 14.31
C GLU A 120 3.78 11.83 13.63
N PRO A 121 4.39 10.89 14.36
CA PRO A 121 4.88 9.66 13.75
C PRO A 121 3.69 8.79 13.39
N TRP A 122 3.23 8.89 12.16
CA TRP A 122 2.26 7.96 11.62
C TRP A 122 2.83 6.54 11.62
N HIS A 123 4.01 6.39 11.12
CA HIS A 123 4.85 5.20 11.19
C HIS A 123 6.23 5.52 10.59
N HIS A 124 7.22 4.74 10.98
CA HIS A 124 8.51 4.76 10.29
C HIS A 124 8.34 4.33 8.82
N PRO A 125 9.24 4.76 7.93
CA PRO A 125 9.25 4.31 6.55
C PRO A 125 9.15 2.79 6.46
N ILE A 126 8.17 2.31 5.70
CA ILE A 126 7.93 0.89 5.46
C ILE A 126 8.12 0.66 3.96
N VAL A 127 9.29 0.15 3.61
CA VAL A 127 9.56 -0.35 2.27
C VAL A 127 9.44 -1.86 2.31
N PRO A 128 8.78 -2.51 1.35
CA PRO A 128 8.73 -3.96 1.27
C PRO A 128 10.13 -4.55 1.30
N ALA A 129 10.38 -5.49 2.19
CA ALA A 129 11.69 -6.13 2.29
C ALA A 129 11.74 -7.32 1.35
N LEU A 130 12.73 -7.32 0.47
CA LEU A 130 13.05 -8.43 -0.42
C LEU A 130 13.57 -9.63 0.40
N ARG A 131 12.71 -10.60 0.62
CA ARG A 131 13.12 -11.94 1.05
C ARG A 131 12.28 -12.94 0.28
N PRO A 132 12.88 -13.94 -0.38
CA PRO A 132 12.11 -14.89 -1.19
C PRO A 132 11.18 -15.76 -0.34
N HIS A 133 9.88 -15.54 -0.41
CA HIS A 133 8.83 -16.42 0.11
C HIS A 133 7.84 -16.76 -1.00
N ARG A 134 7.27 -17.93 -0.94
CA ARG A 134 6.21 -18.34 -1.87
C ARG A 134 4.81 -17.92 -1.42
N LYS A 135 4.71 -17.07 -0.40
CA LYS A 135 3.45 -16.75 0.28
C LYS A 135 3.40 -15.28 0.65
N LEU A 136 2.25 -14.66 0.53
CA LEU A 136 2.02 -13.34 1.08
C LEU A 136 1.80 -13.48 2.60
N LEU A 137 2.68 -12.88 3.39
CA LEU A 137 2.67 -12.98 4.84
C LEU A 137 2.35 -11.64 5.49
N LEU A 138 1.45 -11.67 6.46
CA LEU A 138 1.12 -10.53 7.31
C LEU A 138 1.66 -10.78 8.72
N ARG A 139 2.60 -9.96 9.15
CA ARG A 139 3.06 -9.95 10.55
C ARG A 139 2.14 -9.04 11.36
N THR A 140 1.64 -9.57 12.47
CA THR A 140 0.70 -8.88 13.34
C THR A 140 1.34 -8.50 14.67
N VAL A 141 1.00 -7.32 15.18
CA VAL A 141 1.28 -6.92 16.56
C VAL A 141 -0.06 -6.92 17.31
N ILE A 142 -0.27 -7.93 18.13
CA ILE A 142 -1.51 -8.09 18.88
C ILE A 142 -1.27 -7.58 20.30
N VAL A 143 -1.91 -6.46 20.62
CA VAL A 143 -1.79 -5.79 21.91
C VAL A 143 -3.05 -6.07 22.74
N ILE A 144 -2.87 -6.62 23.91
CA ILE A 144 -3.93 -6.98 24.85
C ILE A 144 -3.79 -6.11 26.09
N ARG A 145 -4.82 -5.32 26.38
CA ARG A 145 -4.90 -4.55 27.64
C ARG A 145 -5.79 -5.28 28.63
N LYS A 146 -5.23 -5.72 29.74
CA LYS A 146 -5.98 -6.35 30.83
C LYS A 146 -6.86 -5.33 31.54
N LYS A 147 -8.17 -5.58 31.64
CA LYS A 147 -9.12 -4.69 32.32
C LYS A 147 -8.83 -4.58 33.84
N SER A 148 -8.37 -5.66 34.45
CA SER A 148 -8.15 -5.75 35.91
C SER A 148 -7.03 -4.84 36.44
N ASN A 149 -6.00 -4.57 35.64
CA ASN A 149 -4.83 -3.81 36.08
C ASN A 149 -4.27 -2.83 35.06
N ASN A 150 -5.00 -2.64 33.94
CA ASN A 150 -4.64 -1.77 32.82
C ASN A 150 -3.26 -2.07 32.17
N ARG A 151 -2.64 -3.21 32.50
CA ARG A 151 -1.34 -3.61 31.90
C ARG A 151 -1.51 -3.99 30.45
N VAL A 152 -0.50 -3.64 29.66
CA VAL A 152 -0.41 -3.94 28.25
C VAL A 152 0.49 -5.16 28.03
N HIS A 153 0.01 -6.10 27.25
CA HIS A 153 0.72 -7.31 26.85
C HIS A 153 0.78 -7.39 25.34
N VAL A 154 1.87 -7.91 24.81
CA VAL A 154 2.00 -8.22 23.37
C VAL A 154 2.03 -9.73 23.21
N LEU A 155 1.21 -10.23 22.30
CA LEU A 155 1.22 -11.65 21.97
C LEU A 155 2.45 -11.99 21.14
N CYS A 156 3.21 -12.99 21.59
CA CYS A 156 4.36 -13.55 20.88
C CYS A 156 4.13 -15.05 20.63
N SER A 157 4.70 -15.55 19.55
CA SER A 157 4.83 -16.98 19.28
C SER A 157 6.19 -17.45 19.78
N GLU A 158 6.23 -18.63 20.44
CA GLU A 158 7.45 -19.19 21.05
C GLU A 158 7.83 -20.55 20.43
N LYS A 159 7.28 -20.90 19.24
CA LYS A 159 7.50 -22.23 18.63
C LYS A 159 8.98 -22.53 18.33
N THR A 160 9.77 -21.53 18.01
CA THR A 160 11.20 -21.66 17.72
C THR A 160 12.02 -20.63 18.51
N ALA A 161 11.84 -19.36 18.17
CA ALA A 161 12.34 -18.21 18.90
C ALA A 161 11.20 -17.23 19.08
N ALA A 162 11.20 -16.44 20.14
CA ALA A 162 10.16 -15.45 20.38
C ALA A 162 10.03 -14.49 19.18
N HIS A 163 8.87 -14.46 18.54
CA HIS A 163 8.58 -13.61 17.40
C HIS A 163 7.13 -13.15 17.38
N LEU A 164 6.87 -12.04 16.68
CA LEU A 164 5.51 -11.58 16.47
C LEU A 164 4.74 -12.56 15.57
N PRO A 165 3.45 -12.82 15.86
CA PRO A 165 2.63 -13.72 15.07
C PRO A 165 2.59 -13.33 13.59
N ILE A 166 2.62 -14.34 12.73
CA ILE A 166 2.55 -14.19 11.28
C ILE A 166 1.38 -15.00 10.78
N CYS A 167 0.53 -14.42 9.95
CA CYS A 167 -0.50 -15.13 9.22
C CYS A 167 -0.28 -15.07 7.71
N GLU A 168 -0.64 -16.14 7.03
CA GLU A 168 -0.64 -16.20 5.58
C GLU A 168 -1.89 -15.51 5.04
N VAL A 169 -1.70 -14.54 4.14
CA VAL A 169 -2.79 -13.87 3.44
C VAL A 169 -3.20 -14.72 2.25
N ASN A 170 -4.43 -15.18 2.25
CA ASN A 170 -4.98 -15.87 1.10
C ASN A 170 -5.32 -14.84 0.01
N PRO A 171 -4.73 -14.91 -1.19
CA PRO A 171 -4.98 -13.95 -2.26
C PRO A 171 -6.43 -13.95 -2.77
N LEU A 172 -7.17 -15.04 -2.52
CA LEU A 172 -8.59 -15.18 -2.87
C LEU A 172 -9.55 -14.66 -1.78
N ARG A 173 -9.02 -14.06 -0.71
CA ARG A 173 -9.83 -13.56 0.42
C ARG A 173 -9.40 -12.15 0.82
N SER A 174 -10.31 -11.40 1.44
CA SER A 174 -9.97 -10.09 1.99
C SER A 174 -9.00 -10.20 3.16
N VAL A 175 -8.21 -9.15 3.40
CA VAL A 175 -7.36 -9.03 4.59
C VAL A 175 -8.19 -9.16 5.88
N HIS A 176 -9.41 -8.58 5.89
CA HIS A 176 -10.32 -8.71 7.03
C HIS A 176 -10.67 -10.17 7.33
N SER A 177 -11.04 -10.95 6.31
CA SER A 177 -11.41 -12.36 6.52
C SER A 177 -10.19 -13.20 6.91
N THR A 178 -9.00 -12.88 6.41
CA THR A 178 -7.74 -13.49 6.82
C THR A 178 -7.45 -13.22 8.30
N LEU A 179 -7.54 -11.96 8.73
CA LEU A 179 -7.33 -11.58 10.13
C LEU A 179 -8.39 -12.20 11.04
N LYS A 180 -9.66 -12.21 10.64
CA LYS A 180 -10.73 -12.86 11.40
C LYS A 180 -10.43 -14.33 11.64
N LYS A 181 -10.08 -15.07 10.58
CA LYS A 181 -9.70 -16.48 10.69
C LYS A 181 -8.52 -16.67 11.64
N PHE A 182 -7.47 -15.90 11.47
CA PHE A 182 -6.26 -15.95 12.29
C PHE A 182 -6.55 -15.64 13.77
N MET A 183 -7.37 -14.63 14.05
CA MET A 183 -7.78 -14.32 15.43
C MET A 183 -8.63 -15.42 16.04
N THR A 184 -9.52 -16.06 15.25
CA THR A 184 -10.31 -17.22 15.70
C THR A 184 -9.41 -18.42 16.04
N GLU A 185 -8.36 -18.65 15.28
CA GLU A 185 -7.40 -19.73 15.54
C GLU A 185 -6.60 -19.50 16.84
N ILE A 186 -6.31 -18.24 17.20
CA ILE A 186 -5.57 -17.90 18.42
C ILE A 186 -6.47 -17.87 19.67
N PHE A 187 -7.65 -17.26 19.56
CA PHE A 187 -8.51 -16.95 20.72
C PHE A 187 -9.76 -17.81 20.81
N GLY A 188 -10.01 -18.70 19.85
CA GLY A 188 -11.22 -19.50 19.76
C GLY A 188 -12.38 -18.76 19.13
N ALA A 189 -13.60 -19.31 19.25
CA ALA A 189 -14.80 -18.79 18.60
C ALA A 189 -15.26 -17.43 19.16
N GLU A 190 -14.99 -17.14 20.40
CA GLU A 190 -15.31 -15.85 21.03
C GLU A 190 -14.14 -14.87 20.86
N ILE A 191 -14.13 -14.16 19.75
CA ILE A 191 -13.12 -13.12 19.51
C ILE A 191 -13.43 -11.89 20.39
N PRO A 192 -12.51 -11.44 21.26
CA PRO A 192 -12.68 -10.23 22.02
C PRO A 192 -12.90 -9.02 21.10
N GLN A 193 -13.70 -8.05 21.55
CA GLN A 193 -13.84 -6.78 20.81
C GLN A 193 -12.45 -6.18 20.56
N HIS A 194 -12.11 -5.97 19.31
CA HIS A 194 -10.81 -5.46 18.90
C HIS A 194 -10.95 -4.31 17.93
N LYS A 195 -10.00 -3.39 17.97
CA LYS A 195 -9.83 -2.33 16.98
C LYS A 195 -8.58 -2.66 16.16
N VAL A 196 -8.76 -2.89 14.87
CA VAL A 196 -7.62 -3.00 13.96
C VAL A 196 -7.07 -1.60 13.72
N ARG A 197 -5.83 -1.37 14.16
CA ARG A 197 -5.03 -0.23 13.75
C ARG A 197 -3.95 -0.78 12.84
N ALA A 198 -4.03 -0.46 11.56
CA ALA A 198 -3.07 -0.98 10.60
C ALA A 198 -1.74 -0.24 10.71
N TRP A 199 -0.74 -0.94 11.22
CA TRP A 199 0.67 -0.68 10.97
C TRP A 199 1.08 -1.76 9.97
N LEU A 200 1.14 -1.44 8.69
CA LEU A 200 1.40 -2.46 7.70
C LEU A 200 2.88 -2.49 7.33
N ARG A 201 3.56 -3.54 7.71
CA ARG A 201 4.82 -3.93 7.10
C ARG A 201 4.53 -5.16 6.24
N LEU A 202 4.51 -4.98 4.93
CA LEU A 202 4.40 -6.09 4.00
C LEU A 202 5.78 -6.70 3.78
N LEU A 203 5.87 -7.99 4.06
CA LEU A 203 6.95 -8.84 3.56
C LEU A 203 6.37 -9.56 2.37
N GLN A 204 6.87 -9.22 1.19
CA GLN A 204 6.48 -9.89 -0.04
C GLN A 204 7.60 -10.84 -0.46
N HIS A 205 7.19 -11.96 -1.01
CA HIS A 205 8.10 -12.98 -1.49
C HIS A 205 7.44 -13.76 -2.62
N PHE A 206 8.14 -13.84 -3.69
CA PHE A 206 7.87 -14.74 -4.82
C PHE A 206 8.83 -15.92 -4.80
#